data_2d9850d9d8374f166271e94c31581188
#
_entry.id   2d9850d9d8374f166271e94c31581188
#
_cell.length_a   1.000
_cell.length_b   1.000
_cell.length_c   1.000
_cell.angle_alpha   90.00
_cell.angle_beta   90.00
_cell.angle_gamma   90.00
#
_symmetry.space_group_name_H-M   'P 1'
#
loop_
_entity.id
_entity.type
_entity.pdbx_description
1 polymer ?
#
loop_
_entity_poly.entity_id
_entity_poly.type
_entity_poly.pdbx_seq_one_letter_code
_entity_poly.pdbx_strand_id
1 'polypeptide(L)'
;GHINPAIAIADELRRRDPDAKFIFIGMKRNLESELVPRAGYEIRFIETSGLSRDKSFAGVRHNVRMVKKFLDSKRAVKHIINEFHPDAAIGTGGYVSAPVIRAACERHIR
;
A
#
# COMPACT_ATOMS: atom_id res chain seq x y z
N GLY A 1 8.48 12.53 0.44
CA GLY A 1 7.40 11.65 0.30
C GLY A 1 6.89 10.97 1.54
N HIS A 2 5.95 10.09 1.28
CA HIS A 2 5.23 9.37 2.33
C HIS A 2 6.01 8.20 2.93
N ILE A 3 7.09 7.78 2.29
CA ILE A 3 7.82 6.57 2.69
C ILE A 3 8.75 6.79 3.88
N ASN A 4 9.38 7.95 3.99
CA ASN A 4 10.29 8.23 5.09
C ASN A 4 9.58 8.20 6.46
N PRO A 5 8.39 8.81 6.63
CA PRO A 5 7.62 8.66 7.85
C PRO A 5 7.26 7.21 8.16
N ALA A 6 6.91 6.41 7.15
CA ALA A 6 6.57 5.00 7.34
C ALA A 6 7.77 4.21 7.87
N ILE A 7 8.95 4.41 7.30
CA ILE A 7 10.18 3.76 7.75
C ILE A 7 10.52 4.18 9.17
N ALA A 8 10.39 5.46 9.50
CA ALA A 8 10.64 5.97 10.84
C ALA A 8 9.72 5.34 11.88
N ILE A 9 8.45 5.17 11.56
CA ILE A 9 7.49 4.49 12.43
C ILE A 9 7.88 3.03 12.64
N ALA A 10 8.22 2.32 11.56
CA ALA A 10 8.63 0.93 11.63
C ALA A 10 9.91 0.75 12.44
N ASP A 11 10.90 1.62 12.27
CA ASP A 11 12.14 1.60 13.04
C ASP A 11 11.87 1.76 14.54
N GLU A 12 10.99 2.69 14.91
CA GLU A 12 10.64 2.91 16.32
C GLU A 12 9.87 1.74 16.90
N LEU A 13 8.94 1.16 16.16
CA LEU A 13 8.21 -0.02 16.60
C LEU A 13 9.14 -1.23 16.77
N ARG A 14 10.09 -1.41 15.85
CA ARG A 14 11.08 -2.49 15.96
C ARG A 14 11.99 -2.31 17.15
N ARG A 15 12.34 -1.06 17.48
CA ARG A 15 13.13 -0.75 18.67
C ARG A 15 12.38 -1.15 19.94
N ARG A 16 11.08 -0.91 19.99
CA ARG A 16 10.23 -1.23 21.16
C ARG A 16 9.90 -2.71 21.26
N ASP A 17 9.75 -3.39 20.10
CA ASP A 17 9.43 -4.82 20.02
C ASP A 17 10.28 -5.45 18.92
N PRO A 18 11.47 -6.00 19.27
CA PRO A 18 12.34 -6.64 18.27
C PRO A 18 11.74 -7.86 17.58
N ASP A 19 10.69 -8.47 18.15
CA ASP A 19 10.01 -9.62 17.57
C ASP A 19 8.88 -9.22 16.61
N ALA A 20 8.57 -7.94 16.49
CA ALA A 20 7.55 -7.46 15.59
C ALA A 20 7.93 -7.74 14.13
N LYS A 21 6.94 -8.15 13.34
CA LYS A 21 7.11 -8.40 11.91
C LYS A 21 6.48 -7.26 11.12
N PHE A 22 7.16 -6.85 10.06
CA PHE A 22 6.74 -5.73 9.24
C PHE A 22 6.64 -6.12 7.78
N ILE A 23 5.62 -5.62 7.12
CA ILE A 23 5.51 -5.69 5.66
C ILE A 23 5.05 -4.32 5.17
N PHE A 24 5.71 -3.83 4.12
CA PHE A 24 5.35 -2.59 3.47
C PHE A 24 4.58 -2.90 2.19
N ILE A 25 3.64 -2.04 1.86
CA ILE A 25 2.92 -2.12 0.59
C ILE A 25 3.14 -0.80 -0.14
N GLY A 26 3.64 -0.86 -1.34
CA GLY A 26 4.00 0.31 -2.13
C GLY A 26 3.81 0.10 -3.61
N MET A 27 4.24 1.08 -4.40
CA MET A 27 4.21 1.04 -5.86
C MET A 27 5.61 0.81 -6.41
N LYS A 28 5.72 -0.06 -7.40
CA LYS A 28 7.01 -0.53 -7.94
C LYS A 28 7.89 0.58 -8.51
N ARG A 29 7.29 1.66 -9.04
CA ARG A 29 8.04 2.75 -9.69
C ARG A 29 8.40 3.91 -8.76
N ASN A 30 8.04 3.82 -7.49
CA ASN A 30 8.28 4.88 -6.52
C ASN A 30 9.56 4.62 -5.72
N LEU A 31 9.99 5.62 -4.96
CA LEU A 31 11.19 5.55 -4.12
C LEU A 31 11.14 4.43 -3.09
N GLU A 32 9.95 4.04 -2.65
CA GLU A 32 9.80 2.96 -1.68
C GLU A 32 10.35 1.63 -2.17
N SER A 33 10.42 1.40 -3.48
CA SER A 33 11.01 0.20 -4.04
C SER A 33 12.50 0.04 -3.72
N GLU A 34 13.18 1.13 -3.43
CA GLU A 34 14.60 1.15 -3.05
C GLU A 34 14.79 1.36 -1.56
N LEU A 35 14.06 2.32 -0.99
CA LEU A 35 14.28 2.77 0.39
C LEU A 35 13.86 1.72 1.42
N VAL A 36 12.77 1.00 1.18
CA VAL A 36 12.26 0.01 2.12
C VAL A 36 13.21 -1.19 2.26
N PRO A 37 13.67 -1.82 1.15
CA PRO A 37 14.66 -2.90 1.27
C PRO A 37 15.97 -2.46 1.91
N ARG A 38 16.44 -1.23 1.62
CA ARG A 38 17.64 -0.68 2.25
C ARG A 38 17.49 -0.51 3.75
N ALA A 39 16.29 -0.23 4.22
CA ALA A 39 15.99 -0.13 5.64
C ALA A 39 15.87 -1.49 6.34
N GLY A 40 15.89 -2.58 5.56
CA GLY A 40 15.80 -3.94 6.09
C GLY A 40 14.39 -4.49 6.23
N TYR A 41 13.44 -3.94 5.48
CA TYR A 41 12.04 -4.37 5.50
C TYR A 41 11.61 -5.04 4.21
N GLU A 42 10.68 -5.99 4.32
CA GLU A 42 10.01 -6.58 3.16
C GLU A 42 9.00 -5.60 2.59
N ILE A 43 8.92 -5.53 1.26
CA ILE A 43 7.93 -4.73 0.56
C ILE A 43 7.20 -5.58 -0.48
N ARG A 44 5.88 -5.40 -0.57
CA ARG A 44 5.04 -5.95 -1.62
C ARG A 44 4.50 -4.80 -2.45
N PHE A 45 4.32 -5.02 -3.73
CA PHE A 45 3.89 -3.98 -4.67
C PHE A 45 2.47 -4.23 -5.15
N ILE A 46 1.70 -3.15 -5.22
CA ILE A 46 0.39 -3.14 -5.86
C ILE A 46 0.37 -2.04 -6.91
N GLU A 47 -0.51 -2.19 -7.90
CA GLU A 47 -0.74 -1.15 -8.90
C GLU A 47 -2.02 -0.40 -8.59
N THR A 48 -1.92 0.91 -8.47
CA THR A 48 -3.07 1.78 -8.31
C THR A 48 -2.74 3.16 -8.89
N SER A 49 -3.77 3.90 -9.31
CA SER A 49 -3.62 5.28 -9.74
C SER A 49 -4.93 6.02 -9.62
N GLY A 50 -4.88 7.36 -9.72
CA GLY A 50 -6.08 8.19 -9.68
C GLY A 50 -6.88 8.10 -10.97
N LEU A 51 -8.17 8.42 -10.89
CA LEU A 51 -9.04 8.51 -12.06
C LEU A 51 -8.70 9.76 -12.88
N SER A 52 -8.80 9.64 -14.20
CA SER A 52 -8.65 10.79 -15.09
C SER A 52 -9.84 11.74 -14.96
N ARG A 53 -9.57 13.05 -15.01
CA ARG A 53 -10.60 14.09 -15.06
C ARG A 53 -11.06 14.39 -16.47
N ASP A 54 -10.42 13.78 -17.48
CA ASP A 54 -10.78 13.97 -18.88
C ASP A 54 -12.11 13.26 -19.17
N LYS A 55 -13.08 14.01 -19.69
CA LYS A 55 -14.40 13.51 -20.07
C LYS A 55 -14.49 13.04 -21.53
N SER A 56 -13.40 13.10 -22.28
CA SER A 56 -13.35 12.59 -23.65
C SER A 56 -13.50 11.07 -23.66
N PHE A 57 -13.74 10.50 -24.84
CA PHE A 57 -13.79 9.05 -25.00
C PHE A 57 -12.52 8.35 -24.51
N ALA A 58 -11.35 8.96 -24.79
CA ALA A 58 -10.08 8.45 -24.31
C ALA A 58 -9.98 8.50 -22.78
N GLY A 59 -10.48 9.57 -22.14
CA GLY A 59 -10.54 9.70 -20.69
C GLY A 59 -11.46 8.68 -20.04
N VAL A 60 -12.63 8.42 -20.62
CA VAL A 60 -13.56 7.39 -20.13
C VAL A 60 -12.92 6.01 -20.23
N ARG A 61 -12.27 5.68 -21.34
CA ARG A 61 -11.56 4.41 -21.52
C ARG A 61 -10.43 4.27 -20.51
N HIS A 62 -9.68 5.34 -20.25
CA HIS A 62 -8.64 5.37 -19.23
C HIS A 62 -9.22 5.11 -17.83
N ASN A 63 -10.34 5.74 -17.48
CA ASN A 63 -11.01 5.56 -16.21
C ASN A 63 -11.51 4.13 -16.00
N VAL A 64 -12.03 3.48 -17.06
CA VAL A 64 -12.44 2.06 -17.00
C VAL A 64 -11.23 1.18 -16.65
N ARG A 65 -10.08 1.41 -17.28
CA ARG A 65 -8.85 0.69 -16.97
C ARG A 65 -8.39 0.94 -15.53
N MET A 66 -8.54 2.18 -15.04
CA MET A 66 -8.17 2.53 -13.66
C MET A 66 -9.07 1.83 -12.64
N VAL A 67 -10.37 1.74 -12.91
CA VAL A 67 -11.31 0.99 -12.06
C VAL A 67 -10.91 -0.48 -12.00
N LYS A 68 -10.56 -1.08 -13.13
CA LYS A 68 -10.08 -2.47 -13.16
C LYS A 68 -8.81 -2.65 -12.34
N LYS A 69 -7.83 -1.77 -12.52
CA LYS A 69 -6.59 -1.79 -11.74
C LYS A 69 -6.85 -1.61 -10.25
N PHE A 70 -7.78 -0.74 -9.89
CA PHE A 70 -8.18 -0.54 -8.50
C PHE A 70 -8.76 -1.81 -7.89
N LEU A 71 -9.64 -2.50 -8.62
CA LEU A 71 -10.22 -3.77 -8.16
C LEU A 71 -9.16 -4.87 -8.03
N ASP A 72 -8.23 -4.94 -8.98
CA ASP A 72 -7.10 -5.87 -8.93
C ASP A 72 -6.19 -5.57 -7.73
N SER A 73 -5.94 -4.30 -7.46
CA SER A 73 -5.18 -3.86 -6.28
C SER A 73 -5.87 -4.28 -4.98
N LYS A 74 -7.18 -4.16 -4.92
CA LYS A 74 -7.97 -4.57 -3.76
C LYS A 74 -7.80 -6.07 -3.49
N ARG A 75 -7.83 -6.89 -4.53
CA ARG A 75 -7.61 -8.34 -4.42
C ARG A 75 -6.18 -8.66 -3.97
N ALA A 76 -5.19 -7.96 -4.54
CA ALA A 76 -3.80 -8.13 -4.17
C ALA A 76 -3.57 -7.79 -2.69
N VAL A 77 -4.15 -6.69 -2.21
CA VAL A 77 -4.05 -6.30 -0.80
C VAL A 77 -4.70 -7.33 0.10
N LYS A 78 -5.88 -7.83 -0.25
CA LYS A 78 -6.55 -8.89 0.52
C LYS A 78 -5.70 -10.15 0.62
N HIS A 79 -5.04 -10.53 -0.46
CA HIS A 79 -4.15 -11.68 -0.49
C HIS A 79 -2.96 -11.47 0.45
N ILE A 80 -2.34 -10.30 0.41
CA ILE A 80 -1.23 -9.96 1.29
C ILE A 80 -1.66 -10.00 2.77
N ILE A 81 -2.82 -9.43 3.08
CA ILE A 81 -3.36 -9.43 4.45
C ILE A 81 -3.64 -10.85 4.92
N ASN A 82 -4.21 -11.69 4.07
CA ASN A 82 -4.49 -13.10 4.40
C ASN A 82 -3.22 -13.91 4.66
N GLU A 83 -2.16 -13.61 3.90
CA GLU A 83 -0.88 -14.29 4.03
C GLU A 83 -0.10 -13.82 5.26
N PHE A 84 -0.09 -12.51 5.51
CA PHE A 84 0.71 -11.90 6.57
C PHE A 84 0.02 -11.92 7.95
N HIS A 85 -1.31 -11.85 8.00
CA HIS A 85 -2.10 -11.75 9.24
C HIS A 85 -1.68 -10.59 10.14
N PRO A 86 -1.76 -9.33 9.66
CA PRO A 86 -1.33 -8.20 10.46
C PRO A 86 -2.23 -7.94 11.66
N ASP A 87 -1.65 -7.49 12.76
CA ASP A 87 -2.38 -7.03 13.94
C ASP A 87 -2.80 -5.57 13.81
N ALA A 88 -2.07 -4.79 13.01
CA ALA A 88 -2.36 -3.38 12.78
C ALA A 88 -1.88 -2.96 11.40
N ALA A 89 -2.49 -1.90 10.86
CA ALA A 89 -2.11 -1.30 9.60
C ALA A 89 -1.97 0.21 9.77
N ILE A 90 -0.95 0.79 9.15
CA ILE A 90 -0.66 2.22 9.22
C ILE A 90 -0.52 2.76 7.81
N GLY A 91 -1.28 3.80 7.50
CA GLY A 91 -1.17 4.51 6.23
C GLY A 91 -0.51 5.86 6.42
N THR A 92 0.46 6.17 5.56
CA THR A 92 1.17 7.46 5.59
C THR A 92 0.79 8.39 4.44
N GLY A 93 -0.22 8.03 3.68
CA GLY A 93 -0.73 8.81 2.56
C GLY A 93 -0.41 8.21 1.19
N GLY A 94 -0.81 8.90 0.13
CA GLY A 94 -0.62 8.44 -1.24
C GLY A 94 -1.72 7.49 -1.72
N TYR A 95 -1.66 7.12 -3.00
CA TYR A 95 -2.69 6.28 -3.63
C TYR A 95 -2.74 4.86 -3.06
N VAL A 96 -1.63 4.36 -2.57
CA VAL A 96 -1.52 3.00 -2.03
C VAL A 96 -2.21 2.87 -0.68
N SER A 97 -2.18 3.91 0.16
CA SER A 97 -2.75 3.87 1.50
C SER A 97 -4.24 3.56 1.51
N ALA A 98 -5.01 4.18 0.61
CA ALA A 98 -6.47 4.06 0.62
C ALA A 98 -6.95 2.60 0.49
N PRO A 99 -6.53 1.81 -0.52
CA PRO A 99 -6.97 0.42 -0.63
C PRO A 99 -6.48 -0.46 0.51
N VAL A 100 -5.29 -0.21 1.04
CA VAL A 100 -4.73 -0.98 2.16
C VAL A 100 -5.52 -0.73 3.43
N ILE A 101 -5.74 0.52 3.79
CA ILE A 101 -6.48 0.88 5.01
C ILE A 101 -7.93 0.40 4.91
N ARG A 102 -8.56 0.54 3.74
CA ARG A 102 -9.91 0.05 3.55
C ARG A 102 -10.01 -1.47 3.74
N ALA A 103 -9.08 -2.23 3.18
CA ALA A 103 -9.05 -3.67 3.34
C ALA A 103 -8.82 -4.07 4.80
N ALA A 104 -7.95 -3.36 5.51
CA ALA A 104 -7.72 -3.57 6.93
C ALA A 104 -8.98 -3.30 7.76
N CYS A 105 -9.69 -2.20 7.47
CA CYS A 105 -10.95 -1.87 8.14
C CYS A 105 -12.03 -2.93 7.91
N GLU A 106 -12.16 -3.43 6.69
CA GLU A 106 -13.11 -4.49 6.36
C GLU A 106 -12.86 -5.78 7.15
N ARG A 107 -11.64 -6.00 7.61
CA ARG A 107 -11.24 -7.17 8.40
C ARG A 107 -11.06 -6.88 9.88
N HIS A 108 -11.51 -5.71 10.32
CA HIS A 108 -11.41 -5.27 11.72
C HIS A 108 -9.98 -5.23 12.26
N ILE A 109 -9.01 -4.97 11.38
CA ILE A 109 -7.61 -4.75 11.74
C ILE A 109 -7.45 -3.28 12.16
N ARG A 110 -6.71 -3.06 13.22
CA ARG A 110 -6.43 -1.71 13.73
C ARG A 110 -5.50 -0.90 12.84
#